data_c9a2df48b4fb076b2f135aca53ae70f5
#
_entry.id   c9a2df48b4fb076b2f135aca53ae70f5
#
_cell.length_a   1.000
_cell.length_b   1.000
_cell.length_c   1.000
_cell.angle_alpha   90.00
_cell.angle_beta   90.00
_cell.angle_gamma   90.00
#
_symmetry.space_group_name_H-M   'P 1'
#
loop_
_entity.id
_entity.type
_entity.pdbx_description
1 polymer ?
#
loop_
_entity_poly.entity_id
_entity_poly.type
_entity_poly.pdbx_seq_one_letter_code
_entity_poly.pdbx_strand_id
1 'polypeptide(L)'
;MELSTLIERIGYIRIRANLSARKLSLMIGKNADYIHMLEQNKNFAPTFETLTAILEACNTTTEEFFYYDIEEYKKDSQIIELLKKVKDEEKKTAILTLLDK
;
A
#
# COMPACT_ATOMS: atom_id res chain seq x y z
N MET A 1 -6.70 -5.90 -14.09
CA MET A 1 -7.11 -5.79 -12.65
C MET A 1 -8.53 -5.25 -12.59
N GLU A 2 -9.38 -5.91 -11.85
CA GLU A 2 -10.75 -5.45 -11.66
C GLU A 2 -10.81 -4.26 -10.70
N LEU A 3 -11.85 -3.44 -10.83
CA LEU A 3 -12.03 -2.27 -9.98
C LEU A 3 -12.12 -2.66 -8.50
N SER A 4 -12.84 -3.73 -8.20
CA SER A 4 -12.97 -4.21 -6.82
C SER A 4 -11.61 -4.56 -6.21
N THR A 5 -10.75 -5.21 -6.98
CA THR A 5 -9.38 -5.55 -6.54
C THR A 5 -8.55 -4.30 -6.32
N LEU A 6 -8.67 -3.32 -7.20
CA LEU A 6 -7.95 -2.06 -7.07
C LEU A 6 -8.35 -1.35 -5.78
N ILE A 7 -9.64 -1.30 -5.49
CA ILE A 7 -10.14 -0.65 -4.28
C ILE A 7 -9.71 -1.40 -3.02
N GLU A 8 -9.72 -2.73 -3.04
CA GLU A 8 -9.18 -3.52 -1.93
C GLU A 8 -7.72 -3.22 -1.65
N ARG A 9 -6.92 -3.11 -2.71
CA ARG A 9 -5.51 -2.78 -2.56
C ARG A 9 -5.29 -1.38 -2.01
N ILE A 10 -6.12 -0.43 -2.43
CA ILE A 10 -6.08 0.93 -1.87
C ILE A 10 -6.34 0.88 -0.35
N GLY A 11 -7.37 0.16 0.07
CA GLY A 11 -7.66 -0.01 1.49
C GLY A 11 -6.51 -0.64 2.25
N TYR A 12 -5.90 -1.67 1.65
CA TYR A 12 -4.77 -2.37 2.26
C TYR A 12 -3.56 -1.44 2.47
N ILE A 13 -3.15 -0.71 1.43
CA ILE A 13 -1.98 0.18 1.54
C ILE A 13 -2.24 1.35 2.47
N ARG A 14 -3.49 1.82 2.54
CA ARG A 14 -3.89 2.87 3.46
C ARG A 14 -3.72 2.40 4.91
N ILE A 15 -4.25 1.22 5.23
CA ILE A 15 -4.15 0.66 6.58
C ILE A 15 -2.69 0.38 6.94
N ARG A 16 -1.94 -0.17 5.99
CA ARG A 16 -0.50 -0.42 6.19
C ARG A 16 0.26 0.86 6.50
N ALA A 17 -0.13 1.97 5.87
CA ALA A 17 0.48 3.27 6.11
C ALA A 17 -0.03 3.94 7.40
N ASN A 18 -0.95 3.29 8.10
CA ASN A 18 -1.54 3.80 9.34
C ASN A 18 -2.28 5.13 9.12
N LEU A 19 -2.98 5.23 7.99
CA LEU A 19 -3.74 6.43 7.65
C LEU A 19 -5.24 6.12 7.73
N SER A 20 -5.98 7.05 8.35
CA SER A 20 -7.44 6.99 8.29
C SER A 20 -7.90 7.37 6.89
N ALA A 21 -9.11 6.96 6.51
CA ALA A 21 -9.69 7.34 5.23
C ALA A 21 -9.79 8.87 5.12
N ARG A 22 -10.17 9.53 6.21
CA ARG A 22 -10.25 10.98 6.26
C ARG A 22 -8.87 11.62 6.04
N LYS A 23 -7.87 11.15 6.73
CA LYS A 23 -6.53 11.73 6.63
C LYS A 23 -5.96 11.56 5.22
N LEU A 24 -6.11 10.37 4.65
CA LEU A 24 -5.65 10.14 3.29
C LEU A 24 -6.37 11.06 2.29
N SER A 25 -7.70 11.20 2.45
CA SER A 25 -8.48 12.10 1.59
C SER A 25 -7.92 13.52 1.59
N LEU A 26 -7.64 14.04 2.78
CA LEU A 26 -7.10 15.39 2.92
C LEU A 26 -5.68 15.49 2.36
N MET A 27 -4.86 14.48 2.56
CA MET A 27 -3.49 14.46 2.05
C MET A 27 -3.42 14.53 0.53
N ILE A 28 -4.38 13.93 -0.15
CA ILE A 28 -4.41 13.94 -1.62
C ILE A 28 -5.23 15.09 -2.20
N GLY A 29 -5.62 16.05 -1.37
CA GLY A 29 -6.32 17.25 -1.82
C GLY A 29 -7.80 17.05 -2.13
N LYS A 30 -8.41 16.01 -1.60
CA LYS A 30 -9.83 15.73 -1.77
C LYS A 30 -10.61 16.13 -0.52
N ASN A 31 -11.95 16.08 -0.60
CA ASN A 31 -12.76 16.30 0.59
C ASN A 31 -12.59 15.12 1.55
N ALA A 32 -12.96 15.33 2.81
CA ALA A 32 -12.70 14.39 3.90
C ALA A 32 -13.33 13.00 3.69
N ASP A 33 -14.39 12.90 2.89
CA ASP A 33 -15.13 11.66 2.69
C ASP A 33 -14.72 10.88 1.45
N TYR A 34 -13.78 11.39 0.67
CA TYR A 34 -13.46 10.82 -0.65
C TYR A 34 -13.05 9.34 -0.58
N ILE A 35 -12.09 9.02 0.26
CA ILE A 35 -11.58 7.65 0.37
C ILE A 35 -12.65 6.72 0.95
N HIS A 36 -13.40 7.20 1.94
CA HIS A 36 -14.50 6.41 2.50
C HIS A 36 -15.52 6.05 1.41
N MET A 37 -15.93 7.02 0.61
CA MET A 37 -16.86 6.80 -0.49
C MET A 37 -16.28 5.85 -1.54
N LEU A 38 -15.01 5.97 -1.86
CA LEU A 38 -14.34 5.09 -2.79
C LEU A 38 -14.38 3.64 -2.30
N GLU A 39 -14.05 3.42 -1.03
CA GLU A 39 -14.00 2.09 -0.43
C GLU A 39 -15.40 1.48 -0.26
N GLN A 40 -16.40 2.29 0.02
CA GLN A 40 -17.77 1.81 0.23
C GLN A 40 -18.53 1.59 -1.08
N ASN A 41 -18.42 2.49 -2.00
CA ASN A 41 -19.21 2.46 -3.23
C ASN A 41 -18.70 1.44 -4.24
N LYS A 42 -17.39 1.40 -4.45
CA LYS A 42 -16.74 0.47 -5.38
C LYS A 42 -17.24 0.57 -6.83
N ASN A 43 -17.96 1.65 -7.17
CA ASN A 43 -18.55 1.85 -8.49
C ASN A 43 -17.85 2.93 -9.31
N PHE A 44 -16.88 3.62 -8.73
CA PHE A 44 -16.10 4.59 -9.49
C PHE A 44 -14.61 4.35 -9.27
N ALA A 45 -13.84 4.60 -10.31
CA ALA A 45 -12.40 4.48 -10.25
C ALA A 45 -11.77 5.84 -10.02
N PRO A 46 -10.69 5.91 -9.23
CA PRO A 46 -9.93 7.14 -9.16
C PRO A 46 -9.28 7.42 -10.52
N THR A 47 -9.05 8.69 -10.82
CA THR A 47 -8.24 9.03 -12.00
C THR A 47 -6.81 8.56 -11.76
N PHE A 48 -6.03 8.47 -12.83
CA PHE A 48 -4.61 8.11 -12.73
C PHE A 48 -3.87 9.07 -11.78
N GLU A 49 -4.14 10.36 -11.88
CA GLU A 49 -3.51 11.36 -11.01
C GLU A 49 -3.85 11.12 -9.54
N THR A 50 -5.12 10.85 -9.25
CA THR A 50 -5.56 10.58 -7.89
C THR A 50 -4.94 9.29 -7.36
N LEU A 51 -4.91 8.24 -8.18
CA LEU A 51 -4.29 6.98 -7.79
C LEU A 51 -2.79 7.18 -7.46
N THR A 52 -2.08 7.91 -8.31
CA THR A 52 -0.67 8.23 -8.07
C THR A 52 -0.49 8.98 -6.75
N ALA A 53 -1.36 9.93 -6.45
CA ALA A 53 -1.32 10.66 -5.18
C ALA A 53 -1.57 9.74 -3.98
N ILE A 54 -2.50 8.79 -4.13
CA ILE A 54 -2.78 7.79 -3.08
C ILE A 54 -1.53 6.93 -2.83
N LEU A 55 -0.92 6.42 -3.88
CA LEU A 55 0.28 5.59 -3.76
C LEU A 55 1.41 6.35 -3.07
N GLU A 56 1.61 7.58 -3.46
CA GLU A 56 2.64 8.44 -2.89
C GLU A 56 2.39 8.70 -1.40
N ALA A 57 1.15 9.06 -1.06
CA ALA A 57 0.76 9.29 0.33
C ALA A 57 0.91 8.04 1.20
N CYS A 58 0.68 6.87 0.63
CA CYS A 58 0.81 5.59 1.32
C CYS A 58 2.21 4.98 1.20
N ASN A 59 3.16 5.72 0.64
CA ASN A 59 4.55 5.29 0.48
C ASN A 59 4.64 3.93 -0.21
N THR A 60 3.89 3.77 -1.29
CA THR A 60 3.80 2.53 -2.06
C THR A 60 4.23 2.79 -3.50
N THR A 61 5.07 1.94 -4.04
CA THR A 61 5.48 2.06 -5.44
C THR A 61 4.39 1.49 -6.36
N THR A 62 4.44 1.86 -7.63
CA THR A 62 3.53 1.33 -8.64
C THR A 62 3.68 -0.19 -8.77
N GLU A 63 4.91 -0.69 -8.73
CA GLU A 63 5.16 -2.13 -8.81
C GLU A 63 4.54 -2.87 -7.64
N GLU A 64 4.72 -2.38 -6.43
CA GLU A 64 4.13 -2.98 -5.24
C GLU A 64 2.61 -3.01 -5.34
N PHE A 65 2.02 -1.92 -5.82
CA PHE A 65 0.56 -1.81 -5.89
C PHE A 65 -0.03 -2.77 -6.92
N PHE A 66 0.63 -2.93 -8.05
CA PHE A 66 0.12 -3.76 -9.15
C PHE A 66 0.65 -5.19 -9.13
N TYR A 67 1.16 -5.65 -8.00
CA TYR A 67 1.53 -7.05 -7.84
C TYR A 67 0.34 -7.94 -8.23
N TYR A 68 0.61 -9.10 -8.84
CA TYR A 68 -0.40 -9.89 -9.53
C TYR A 68 -1.49 -10.46 -8.64
N ASP A 69 -1.25 -10.61 -7.34
CA ASP A 69 -2.19 -11.24 -6.42
C ASP A 69 -2.14 -10.54 -5.06
N ILE A 70 -3.32 -10.23 -4.50
CA ILE A 70 -3.35 -9.49 -3.25
C ILE A 70 -2.83 -10.31 -2.07
N GLU A 71 -3.04 -11.63 -2.08
CA GLU A 71 -2.50 -12.49 -1.03
C GLU A 71 -0.98 -12.57 -1.10
N GLU A 72 -0.44 -12.69 -2.32
CA GLU A 72 0.98 -12.62 -2.56
C GLU A 72 1.56 -11.27 -2.16
N TYR A 73 0.85 -10.20 -2.50
CA TYR A 73 1.24 -8.85 -2.12
C TYR A 73 1.33 -8.72 -0.60
N LYS A 74 0.33 -9.21 0.13
CA LYS A 74 0.33 -9.17 1.60
C LYS A 74 1.49 -9.97 2.19
N LYS A 75 1.75 -11.14 1.66
CA LYS A 75 2.88 -11.97 2.07
C LYS A 75 4.20 -11.26 1.88
N ASP A 76 4.43 -10.73 0.69
CA ASP A 76 5.67 -10.06 0.33
C ASP A 76 5.86 -8.80 1.16
N SER A 77 4.77 -8.05 1.39
CA SER A 77 4.81 -6.88 2.26
C SER A 77 5.19 -7.22 3.68
N GLN A 78 4.66 -8.33 4.20
CA GLN A 78 4.99 -8.79 5.55
C GLN A 78 6.46 -9.18 5.65
N ILE A 79 6.99 -9.86 4.65
CA ILE A 79 8.40 -10.24 4.61
C ILE A 79 9.28 -8.99 4.59
N ILE A 80 8.94 -8.02 3.75
CA ILE A 80 9.68 -6.75 3.67
C ILE A 80 9.65 -6.03 5.01
N GLU A 81 8.48 -5.97 5.67
CA GLU A 81 8.36 -5.34 6.97
C GLU A 81 9.20 -6.04 8.03
N LEU A 82 9.23 -7.36 8.02
CA LEU A 82 10.08 -8.13 8.94
C LEU A 82 11.55 -7.83 8.72
N LEU A 83 12.00 -7.74 7.47
CA LEU A 83 13.37 -7.39 7.14
C LEU A 83 13.71 -5.97 7.62
N LYS A 84 12.78 -5.04 7.50
CA LYS A 84 12.97 -3.67 7.98
C LYS A 84 13.06 -3.61 9.50
N LYS A 85 12.33 -4.47 10.21
CA LYS A 85 12.37 -4.53 11.68
C LYS A 85 13.67 -5.09 12.20
N VAL A 86 14.38 -5.87 11.41
CA VAL A 86 15.72 -6.35 11.77
C VAL A 86 16.70 -5.20 11.53
N LYS A 87 16.58 -4.16 12.35
CA LYS A 87 17.44 -2.97 12.27
C LYS A 87 18.77 -3.14 12.96
N ASP A 88 18.88 -4.17 13.76
CA ASP A 88 20.17 -4.54 14.32
C ASP A 88 21.06 -4.86 13.14
N GLU A 89 22.11 -4.08 12.98
CA GLU A 89 23.00 -4.18 11.83
C GLU A 89 23.61 -5.57 11.67
N GLU A 90 23.97 -6.21 12.77
CA GLU A 90 24.53 -7.56 12.74
C GLU A 90 23.54 -8.58 12.21
N LYS A 91 22.30 -8.53 12.72
CA LYS A 91 21.24 -9.44 12.27
C LYS A 91 20.87 -9.20 10.82
N LYS A 92 20.79 -7.94 10.43
CA LYS A 92 20.50 -7.58 9.05
C LYS A 92 21.58 -8.10 8.11
N THR A 93 22.81 -7.92 8.47
CA THR A 93 23.95 -8.41 7.68
C THR A 93 23.91 -9.93 7.55
N ALA A 94 23.64 -10.64 8.64
CA ALA A 94 23.53 -12.09 8.62
C ALA A 94 22.41 -12.58 7.71
N ILE A 95 21.25 -11.93 7.76
CA ILE A 95 20.12 -12.28 6.91
C ILE A 95 20.45 -12.02 5.44
N LEU A 96 21.02 -10.89 5.13
CA LEU A 96 21.41 -10.56 3.76
C LEU A 96 22.44 -11.55 3.22
N THR A 97 23.38 -11.96 4.05
CA THR A 97 24.39 -12.96 3.67
C THR A 97 23.72 -14.30 3.33
N LEU A 98 22.72 -14.70 4.10
CA LEU A 98 21.98 -15.93 3.85
C LEU A 98 21.16 -15.85 2.57
N LEU A 99 20.57 -14.68 2.28
CA LEU A 99 19.77 -14.48 1.08
C LEU A 99 20.60 -14.40 -0.19
N ASP A 100 21.84 -13.96 -0.09
CA ASP A 100 22.76 -13.83 -1.22
C ASP A 100 23.35 -15.18 -1.67
N LYS A 101 23.06 -16.23 -0.98
CA LYS A 101 23.46 -17.57 -1.37
C LYS A 101 22.36 -18.21 -2.21
#